data_11a8afa75938a1615d7b7628c895e2df
#
_entry.id   11a8afa75938a1615d7b7628c895e2df
#
_cell.length_a   1.000
_cell.length_b   1.000
_cell.length_c   1.000
_cell.angle_alpha   90.00
_cell.angle_beta   90.00
_cell.angle_gamma   90.00
#
_symmetry.space_group_name_H-M   'P 1'
#
loop_
_entity.id
_entity.type
_entity.pdbx_description
1 polymer ?
#
loop_
_entity_poly.entity_id
_entity_poly.type
_entity_poly.pdbx_seq_one_letter_code
_entity_poly.pdbx_strand_id
1 'polypeptide(L)'
;MALFSQPTARALAILDLLMANPHQAYGLTEMTRRLNLNKATCHAILTTMANYGFLVQHPKTKAYRLGPSIIAAGNAAFAQFPALEYARPALEELDAELDVGFAVTGRSKLHIVLLALYG
;
A
#
# COMPACT_ATOMS: atom_id res chain seq x y z
N MET A 1 -7.74 -1.25 27.26
CA MET A 1 -6.94 -0.15 26.70
C MET A 1 -6.10 -0.69 25.56
N ALA A 2 -6.18 -0.06 24.41
CA ALA A 2 -5.38 -0.46 23.26
C ALA A 2 -3.92 0.01 23.43
N LEU A 3 -2.98 -0.90 23.15
CA LEU A 3 -1.56 -0.59 23.15
C LEU A 3 -1.10 -0.36 21.72
N PHE A 4 -0.42 0.75 21.50
CA PHE A 4 0.13 1.08 20.19
C PHE A 4 1.65 0.99 20.21
N SER A 5 2.20 0.27 19.23
CA SER A 5 3.63 0.30 18.95
C SER A 5 3.91 1.51 18.07
N GLN A 6 4.63 2.48 18.60
CA GLN A 6 5.00 3.68 17.84
C GLN A 6 5.82 3.36 16.58
N PRO A 7 6.85 2.51 16.65
CA PRO A 7 7.58 2.17 15.43
C PRO A 7 6.72 1.49 14.37
N THR A 8 5.80 0.62 14.78
CA THR A 8 4.89 -0.05 13.85
C THR A 8 3.93 0.96 13.21
N ALA A 9 3.37 1.86 14.01
CA ALA A 9 2.48 2.91 13.51
C ALA A 9 3.19 3.80 12.49
N ARG A 10 4.45 4.12 12.73
CA ARG A 10 5.29 4.92 11.83
C ARG A 10 5.58 4.18 10.54
N ALA A 11 5.85 2.88 10.60
CA ALA A 11 6.05 2.06 9.41
C ALA A 11 4.77 2.04 8.55
N LEU A 12 3.61 1.89 9.16
CA LEU A 12 2.32 1.92 8.46
C LEU A 12 2.03 3.29 7.86
N ALA A 13 2.40 4.37 8.54
CA ALA A 13 2.28 5.73 8.00
C ALA A 13 3.14 5.94 6.76
N ILE A 14 4.32 5.34 6.72
CA ILE A 14 5.19 5.36 5.53
C ILE A 14 4.50 4.65 4.36
N LEU A 15 3.91 3.49 4.59
CA LEU A 15 3.16 2.78 3.55
C LEU A 15 1.98 3.62 3.05
N ASP A 16 1.23 4.22 3.97
CA ASP A 16 0.09 5.09 3.61
C ASP A 16 0.53 6.24 2.72
N LEU A 17 1.64 6.89 3.05
CA LEU A 17 2.19 7.99 2.25
C LEU A 17 2.53 7.54 0.83
N LEU A 18 3.20 6.41 0.70
CA LEU A 18 3.60 5.88 -0.60
C LEU A 18 2.42 5.36 -1.41
N MET A 19 1.42 4.77 -0.75
CA MET A 19 0.19 4.33 -1.42
C MET A 19 -0.64 5.49 -1.94
N ALA A 20 -0.68 6.59 -1.21
CA ALA A 20 -1.42 7.79 -1.62
C ALA A 20 -0.76 8.50 -2.81
N ASN A 21 0.53 8.29 -3.05
CA ASN A 21 1.30 8.96 -4.10
C ASN A 21 2.12 7.93 -4.89
N PRO A 22 1.47 7.05 -5.67
CA PRO A 22 2.12 5.88 -6.26
C PRO A 22 3.19 6.20 -7.32
N HIS A 23 3.19 7.42 -7.84
CA HIS A 23 4.18 7.84 -8.84
C HIS A 23 5.35 8.61 -8.25
N GLN A 24 5.39 8.76 -6.93
CA GLN A 24 6.45 9.50 -6.26
C GLN A 24 7.31 8.57 -5.42
N ALA A 25 8.59 8.94 -5.30
CA ALA A 25 9.53 8.31 -4.39
C ALA A 25 10.04 9.41 -3.45
N TYR A 26 10.31 9.04 -2.21
CA TYR A 26 10.72 10.00 -1.19
C TYR A 26 12.06 9.60 -0.59
N GLY A 27 12.96 10.58 -0.48
CA GLY A 27 14.21 10.39 0.25
C GLY A 27 14.01 10.49 1.75
N LEU A 28 15.08 10.20 2.49
CA LEU A 28 15.08 10.23 3.96
C LEU A 28 14.65 11.59 4.52
N THR A 29 15.21 12.67 3.99
CA THR A 29 14.92 14.03 4.47
C THR A 29 13.43 14.37 4.32
N GLU A 30 12.85 14.07 3.17
CA GLU A 30 11.45 14.32 2.89
C GLU A 30 10.54 13.48 3.80
N MET A 31 10.85 12.21 3.98
CA MET A 31 10.11 11.32 4.88
C MET A 31 10.16 11.83 6.32
N THR A 32 11.35 12.21 6.78
CA THR A 32 11.57 12.76 8.12
C THR A 32 10.69 13.99 8.36
N ARG A 33 10.64 14.90 7.39
CA ARG A 33 9.85 16.10 7.46
C ARG A 33 8.34 15.81 7.46
N ARG A 34 7.89 14.98 6.53
CA ARG A 34 6.46 14.67 6.38
C ARG A 34 5.88 13.92 7.57
N LEU A 35 6.67 13.03 8.16
CA LEU A 35 6.22 12.19 9.26
C LEU A 35 6.57 12.77 10.64
N ASN A 36 7.24 13.91 10.66
CA ASN A 36 7.67 14.60 11.89
C ASN A 36 8.46 13.66 12.80
N LEU A 37 9.46 12.98 12.25
CA LEU A 37 10.34 12.07 12.97
C LEU A 37 11.75 12.63 13.02
N ASN A 38 12.56 12.16 13.97
CA ASN A 38 13.99 12.42 13.87
C ASN A 38 14.62 11.54 12.79
N LYS A 39 15.75 11.98 12.26
CA LYS A 39 16.41 11.35 11.12
C LYS A 39 16.86 9.92 11.41
N ALA A 40 17.41 9.68 12.61
CA ALA A 40 17.91 8.36 13.00
C ALA A 40 16.76 7.34 13.10
N THR A 41 15.66 7.71 13.73
CA THR A 41 14.47 6.87 13.84
C THR A 41 13.88 6.56 12.47
N CYS A 42 13.72 7.58 11.64
CA CYS A 42 13.17 7.41 10.29
C CYS A 42 14.06 6.49 9.45
N HIS A 43 15.37 6.70 9.49
CA HIS A 43 16.33 5.86 8.77
C HIS A 43 16.27 4.40 9.21
N ALA A 44 16.19 4.15 10.52
CA ALA A 44 16.10 2.79 11.05
C ALA A 44 14.84 2.07 10.56
N ILE A 45 13.71 2.76 10.56
CA ILE A 45 12.43 2.19 10.09
C ILE A 45 12.51 1.90 8.58
N LEU A 46 12.96 2.86 7.79
CA LEU A 46 13.09 2.70 6.35
C LEU A 46 14.04 1.57 5.98
N THR A 47 15.18 1.47 6.65
CA THR A 47 16.15 0.41 6.44
C THR A 47 15.56 -0.96 6.76
N THR A 48 14.83 -1.07 7.87
CA THR A 48 14.17 -2.31 8.27
C THR A 48 13.14 -2.73 7.23
N MET A 49 12.29 -1.80 6.80
CA MET A 49 11.26 -2.08 5.80
C MET A 49 11.88 -2.50 4.46
N ALA A 50 12.98 -1.87 4.06
CA ALA A 50 13.70 -2.22 2.84
C ALA A 50 14.31 -3.63 2.94
N ASN A 51 14.88 -3.98 4.10
CA ASN A 51 15.44 -5.31 4.32
C ASN A 51 14.38 -6.41 4.22
N TYR A 52 13.15 -6.14 4.61
CA TYR A 52 12.04 -7.08 4.47
C TYR A 52 11.36 -7.03 3.10
N GLY A 53 11.83 -6.19 2.19
CA GLY A 53 11.28 -6.09 0.85
C GLY A 53 10.00 -5.29 0.74
N PHE A 54 9.56 -4.62 1.80
CA PHE A 54 8.38 -3.74 1.78
C PHE A 54 8.65 -2.40 1.14
N LEU A 55 9.92 -1.98 1.12
CA LEU A 55 10.39 -0.80 0.40
C LEU A 55 11.57 -1.17 -0.49
N VAL A 56 11.80 -0.34 -1.50
CA VAL A 56 12.99 -0.39 -2.35
C VAL A 56 13.61 0.99 -2.36
N GLN A 57 14.91 1.05 -2.14
CA GLN A 57 15.67 2.29 -2.23
C GLN A 57 16.39 2.36 -3.57
N HIS A 58 16.21 3.46 -4.28
CA HIS A 58 16.93 3.68 -5.53
C HIS A 58 18.42 3.84 -5.25
N PRO A 59 19.32 3.11 -5.95
CA PRO A 59 20.74 3.11 -5.61
C PRO A 59 21.43 4.45 -5.82
N LYS A 60 20.95 5.27 -6.75
CA LYS A 60 21.54 6.59 -7.04
C LYS A 60 20.88 7.71 -6.26
N THR A 61 19.56 7.84 -6.38
CA THR A 61 18.81 8.95 -5.75
C THR A 61 18.59 8.74 -4.27
N LYS A 62 18.70 7.48 -3.79
CA LYS A 62 18.43 7.08 -2.41
C LYS A 62 16.96 7.26 -1.99
N ALA A 63 16.07 7.55 -2.93
CA ALA A 63 14.64 7.66 -2.68
C ALA A 63 14.01 6.29 -2.47
N TYR A 64 12.99 6.23 -1.63
CA TYR A 64 12.26 5.01 -1.29
C TYR A 64 10.91 4.95 -1.99
N ARG A 65 10.49 3.77 -2.37
CA ARG A 65 9.17 3.47 -2.90
C ARG A 65 8.72 2.08 -2.45
N LEU A 66 7.47 1.72 -2.74
CA LEU A 66 6.94 0.41 -2.36
C LEU A 66 7.73 -0.71 -3.01
N GLY A 67 8.03 -1.75 -2.23
CA GLY A 67 8.82 -2.90 -2.66
C GLY A 67 7.97 -4.11 -3.02
N PRO A 68 8.61 -5.18 -3.51
CA PRO A 68 7.92 -6.38 -4.01
C PRO A 68 7.14 -7.14 -2.94
N SER A 69 7.50 -7.04 -1.67
CA SER A 69 6.75 -7.70 -0.60
C SER A 69 5.33 -7.16 -0.46
N ILE A 70 5.08 -5.91 -0.87
CA ILE A 70 3.74 -5.34 -0.89
C ILE A 70 2.86 -6.06 -1.93
N ILE A 71 3.43 -6.40 -3.08
CA ILE A 71 2.71 -7.14 -4.13
C ILE A 71 2.34 -8.54 -3.61
N ALA A 72 3.29 -9.22 -2.98
CA ALA A 72 3.04 -10.54 -2.39
C ALA A 72 1.96 -10.49 -1.30
N ALA A 73 2.03 -9.47 -0.44
CA ALA A 73 1.02 -9.27 0.61
C ALA A 73 -0.36 -8.99 -0.01
N GLY A 74 -0.41 -8.14 -1.03
CA GLY A 74 -1.65 -7.84 -1.75
C GLY A 74 -2.26 -9.08 -2.40
N ASN A 75 -1.46 -9.89 -3.07
CA ASN A 75 -1.92 -11.13 -3.69
C ASN A 75 -2.47 -12.11 -2.65
N ALA A 76 -1.79 -12.25 -1.52
CA ALA A 76 -2.26 -13.10 -0.42
C ALA A 76 -3.57 -12.57 0.15
N ALA A 77 -3.69 -11.24 0.29
CA ALA A 77 -4.91 -10.62 0.79
C ALA A 77 -6.08 -10.85 -0.15
N PHE A 78 -5.88 -10.74 -1.47
CA PHE A 78 -6.93 -11.05 -2.46
C PHE A 78 -7.49 -12.46 -2.29
N ALA A 79 -6.63 -13.43 -2.05
CA ALA A 79 -7.05 -14.82 -1.84
C ALA A 79 -7.93 -14.98 -0.58
N GLN A 80 -7.88 -14.03 0.34
CA GLN A 80 -8.64 -14.05 1.59
C GLN A 80 -9.98 -13.30 1.50
N PHE A 81 -10.35 -12.79 0.32
CA PHE A 81 -11.62 -12.10 0.11
C PHE A 81 -12.58 -12.96 -0.73
N PRO A 82 -13.30 -13.92 -0.13
CA PRO A 82 -14.20 -14.81 -0.86
C PRO A 82 -15.28 -14.08 -1.67
N ALA A 83 -15.72 -12.92 -1.16
CA ALA A 83 -16.72 -12.12 -1.86
C ALA A 83 -16.29 -11.71 -3.27
N LEU A 84 -14.99 -11.45 -3.48
CA LEU A 84 -14.46 -11.12 -4.81
C LEU A 84 -14.55 -12.32 -5.75
N GLU A 85 -14.27 -13.51 -5.25
CA GLU A 85 -14.34 -14.74 -6.05
C GLU A 85 -15.78 -15.03 -6.48
N TYR A 86 -16.76 -14.82 -5.60
CA TYR A 86 -18.17 -14.98 -5.94
C TYR A 86 -18.68 -13.91 -6.88
N ALA A 87 -18.25 -12.66 -6.70
CA ALA A 87 -18.73 -11.54 -7.50
C ALA A 87 -18.09 -11.46 -8.88
N ARG A 88 -16.87 -11.98 -9.05
CA ARG A 88 -16.08 -11.83 -10.27
C ARG A 88 -16.82 -12.28 -11.53
N PRO A 89 -17.36 -13.53 -11.59
CA PRO A 89 -18.04 -13.97 -12.83
C PRO A 89 -19.24 -13.10 -13.19
N ALA A 90 -20.03 -12.70 -12.20
CA ALA A 90 -21.20 -11.84 -12.44
C ALA A 90 -20.81 -10.45 -12.94
N LEU A 91 -19.76 -9.85 -12.38
CA LEU A 91 -19.26 -8.54 -12.79
C LEU A 91 -18.64 -8.58 -14.17
N GLU A 92 -17.91 -9.64 -14.51
CA GLU A 92 -17.35 -9.83 -15.85
C GLU A 92 -18.44 -9.97 -16.89
N GLU A 93 -19.50 -10.71 -16.58
CA GLU A 93 -20.65 -10.87 -17.49
C GLU A 93 -21.37 -9.54 -17.70
N LEU A 94 -21.61 -8.77 -16.66
CA LEU A 94 -22.24 -7.46 -16.77
C LEU A 94 -21.37 -6.48 -17.57
N ASP A 95 -20.09 -6.49 -17.38
CA ASP A 95 -19.17 -5.66 -18.15
C ASP A 95 -19.25 -5.96 -19.65
N ALA A 96 -19.28 -7.26 -19.98
CA ALA A 96 -19.40 -7.71 -21.36
C ALA A 96 -20.73 -7.34 -22.01
N GLU A 97 -21.84 -7.39 -21.23
CA GLU A 97 -23.18 -7.07 -21.75
C GLU A 97 -23.43 -5.58 -21.90
N LEU A 98 -22.97 -4.77 -20.92
CA LEU A 98 -23.31 -3.37 -20.84
C LEU A 98 -22.23 -2.45 -21.40
N ASP A 99 -21.05 -2.96 -21.65
CA ASP A 99 -19.87 -2.20 -22.12
C ASP A 99 -19.60 -0.98 -21.23
N VAL A 100 -19.68 -1.20 -19.93
CA VAL A 100 -19.36 -0.19 -18.91
C VAL A 100 -18.35 -0.76 -17.91
N GLY A 101 -17.55 0.12 -17.35
CA GLY A 101 -16.57 -0.30 -16.35
C GLY A 101 -17.21 -0.43 -14.97
N PHE A 102 -16.73 -1.39 -14.19
CA PHE A 102 -17.11 -1.59 -12.79
C PHE A 102 -15.88 -1.56 -11.90
N ALA A 103 -16.05 -0.97 -10.73
CA ALA A 103 -15.04 -1.00 -9.69
C ALA A 103 -15.60 -1.69 -8.45
N VAL A 104 -14.83 -2.63 -7.90
CA VAL A 104 -15.15 -3.27 -6.62
C VAL A 104 -14.25 -2.64 -5.58
N THR A 105 -14.84 -2.09 -4.53
CA THR A 105 -14.11 -1.40 -3.48
C THR A 105 -14.39 -2.02 -2.12
N GLY A 106 -13.41 -1.92 -1.23
CA GLY A 106 -13.56 -2.26 0.17
C GLY A 106 -13.25 -1.05 1.03
N ARG A 107 -13.80 -1.06 2.23
CA ARG A 107 -13.56 0.01 3.19
C ARG A 107 -12.47 -0.40 4.17
N SER A 108 -11.48 0.46 4.34
CA SER A 108 -10.42 0.27 5.33
C SER A 108 -10.22 1.58 6.08
N LYS A 109 -10.57 1.59 7.37
CA LYS A 109 -10.54 2.79 8.21
C LYS A 109 -11.32 3.93 7.55
N LEU A 110 -10.62 5.00 7.17
CA LEU A 110 -11.19 6.17 6.51
C LEU A 110 -10.98 6.14 5.00
N HIS A 111 -10.45 5.04 4.48
CA HIS A 111 -10.14 4.90 3.06
C HIS A 111 -11.07 3.93 2.38
N ILE A 112 -11.35 4.19 1.12
CA ILE A 112 -11.96 3.23 0.21
C ILE A 112 -10.83 2.63 -0.61
N VAL A 113 -10.71 1.31 -0.56
CA VAL A 113 -9.66 0.59 -1.26
C VAL A 113 -10.25 -0.04 -2.53
N LEU A 114 -9.63 0.24 -3.67
CA LEU A 114 -10.02 -0.38 -4.93
C LEU A 114 -9.52 -1.83 -4.93
N LEU A 115 -10.45 -2.77 -4.91
CA LEU A 115 -10.13 -4.20 -4.88
C LEU A 115 -10.07 -4.81 -6.28
N ALA A 116 -10.91 -4.34 -7.19
CA ALA A 116 -10.92 -4.82 -8.57
C ALA A 116 -11.50 -3.76 -9.50
N LEU A 117 -11.02 -3.73 -10.73
CA LEU A 117 -11.50 -2.84 -11.78
C LEU A 117 -11.85 -3.69 -13.00
N TYR A 118 -13.07 -3.50 -13.50
CA TYR A 118 -13.60 -4.16 -14.70
C TYR A 118 -13.96 -3.11 -15.74
N GLY A 119 -13.54 -3.32 -16.96
CA GLY A 119 -13.83 -2.37 -18.03
C GLY A 119 -12.84 -2.35 -19.16
#